data_bb55ff9d50e06fa465f18031e9e6b5f0
#
_entry.id   bb55ff9d50e06fa465f18031e9e6b5f0
#
_cell.length_a   1.000
_cell.length_b   1.000
_cell.length_c   1.000
_cell.angle_alpha   90.00
_cell.angle_beta   90.00
_cell.angle_gamma   90.00
#
_symmetry.space_group_name_H-M   'P 1'
#
loop_
_entity.id
_entity.type
_entity.pdbx_description
1 polymer ?
#
loop_
_entity_poly.entity_id
_entity_poly.type
_entity_poly.pdbx_seq_one_letter_code
_entity_poly.pdbx_strand_id
1 'polypeptide(L)'
;MRLSKILDPRGTKIAYLGLAMAGNIAWALLFFSLVDSLVARYGDLVTGLDTTLMLGIFLGSLTVGFLVAIFAKDKRGLTYGVYGGLAGMIVIGLMTWKSGLLSALVGLMAVFGGFNGGSLGEMFLRTRKPK
;
A
#
# COMPACT_ATOMS: atom_id res chain seq x y z
N MET A 1 -5.84 17.95 -10.44
CA MET A 1 -4.98 16.79 -10.84
C MET A 1 -5.84 15.79 -11.59
N ARG A 2 -5.42 15.45 -12.79
CA ARG A 2 -6.21 14.52 -13.62
C ARG A 2 -5.89 13.08 -13.22
N LEU A 3 -6.93 12.30 -12.98
CA LEU A 3 -6.80 10.89 -12.63
C LEU A 3 -6.02 10.10 -13.68
N SER A 4 -6.25 10.42 -14.97
CA SER A 4 -5.55 9.78 -16.09
C SER A 4 -4.04 9.94 -16.00
N LYS A 5 -3.55 11.08 -15.48
CA LYS A 5 -2.12 11.33 -15.34
C LYS A 5 -1.51 10.47 -14.24
N ILE A 6 -2.25 10.27 -13.13
CA ILE A 6 -1.81 9.42 -12.02
C ILE A 6 -1.75 7.96 -12.46
N LEU A 7 -2.72 7.52 -13.24
CA LEU A 7 -2.81 6.14 -13.67
C LEU A 7 -1.95 5.82 -14.90
N ASP A 8 -1.33 6.84 -15.52
CA ASP A 8 -0.47 6.63 -16.67
C ASP A 8 0.91 6.16 -16.23
N PRO A 9 1.31 4.91 -16.56
CA PRO A 9 2.63 4.40 -16.18
C PRO A 9 3.78 4.96 -17.03
N ARG A 10 3.46 5.71 -18.08
CA ARG A 10 4.50 6.28 -18.95
C ARG A 10 5.35 7.29 -18.17
N GLY A 11 6.64 7.21 -18.35
CA GLY A 11 7.58 8.07 -17.65
C GLY A 11 7.92 7.59 -16.24
N THR A 12 7.34 6.48 -15.78
CA THR A 12 7.75 5.86 -14.53
C THR A 12 8.96 4.97 -14.75
N LYS A 13 9.76 4.81 -13.70
CA LYS A 13 10.85 3.84 -13.72
C LYS A 13 10.28 2.47 -13.39
N ILE A 14 10.36 1.54 -14.34
CA ILE A 14 9.76 0.21 -14.20
C ILE A 14 10.28 -0.50 -12.94
N ALA A 15 11.57 -0.34 -12.61
CA ALA A 15 12.15 -0.95 -11.43
C ALA A 15 11.44 -0.49 -10.15
N TYR A 16 11.17 0.80 -10.02
CA TYR A 16 10.50 1.35 -8.85
C TYR A 16 9.01 1.03 -8.84
N LEU A 17 8.37 0.99 -10.01
CA LEU A 17 6.98 0.56 -10.11
C LEU A 17 6.83 -0.88 -9.65
N GLY A 18 7.71 -1.76 -10.13
CA GLY A 18 7.76 -3.16 -9.69
C GLY A 18 8.05 -3.29 -8.20
N LEU A 19 8.96 -2.44 -7.68
CA LEU A 19 9.31 -2.44 -6.25
C LEU A 19 8.10 -2.03 -5.39
N ALA A 20 7.33 -1.03 -5.83
CA ALA A 20 6.14 -0.61 -5.11
C ALA A 20 5.10 -1.72 -5.07
N MET A 21 4.86 -2.37 -6.20
CA MET A 21 3.92 -3.47 -6.29
C MET A 21 4.38 -4.67 -5.46
N ALA A 22 5.64 -5.09 -5.62
CA ALA A 22 6.21 -6.21 -4.88
C ALA A 22 6.24 -5.93 -3.38
N GLY A 23 6.58 -4.72 -2.97
CA GLY A 23 6.60 -4.32 -1.57
C GLY A 23 5.22 -4.42 -0.92
N ASN A 24 4.17 -3.96 -1.62
CA ASN A 24 2.80 -4.07 -1.13
C ASN A 24 2.35 -5.53 -1.04
N ILE A 25 2.68 -6.34 -2.04
CA ILE A 25 2.36 -7.77 -2.03
C ILE A 25 3.06 -8.47 -0.87
N ALA A 26 4.36 -8.22 -0.71
CA ALA A 26 5.13 -8.81 0.37
C ALA A 26 4.59 -8.40 1.74
N TRP A 27 4.25 -7.12 1.90
CA TRP A 27 3.66 -6.63 3.15
C TRP A 27 2.32 -7.29 3.45
N ALA A 28 1.45 -7.41 2.45
CA ALA A 28 0.16 -8.05 2.63
C ALA A 28 0.32 -9.50 3.07
N LEU A 29 1.19 -10.25 2.40
CA LEU A 29 1.45 -11.66 2.75
C LEU A 29 2.01 -11.79 4.17
N LEU A 30 3.01 -10.97 4.49
CA LEU A 30 3.65 -10.99 5.81
C LEU A 30 2.66 -10.61 6.90
N PHE A 31 1.91 -9.54 6.70
CA PHE A 31 0.99 -9.02 7.71
C PHE A 31 -0.15 -9.99 7.98
N PHE A 32 -0.74 -10.56 6.93
CA PHE A 32 -1.80 -11.55 7.09
C PHE A 32 -1.29 -12.83 7.76
N SER A 33 -0.07 -13.26 7.42
CA SER A 33 0.55 -14.42 8.10
C SER A 33 0.75 -14.15 9.58
N LEU A 34 1.18 -12.95 9.92
CA LEU A 34 1.37 -12.55 11.32
C LEU A 34 0.05 -12.55 12.08
N VAL A 35 -0.99 -11.97 11.49
CA VAL A 35 -2.32 -11.93 12.09
C VAL A 35 -2.89 -13.33 12.28
N ASP A 36 -2.75 -14.19 11.26
CA ASP A 36 -3.21 -15.57 11.36
C ASP A 36 -2.50 -16.32 12.49
N SER A 37 -1.20 -16.08 12.66
CA SER A 37 -0.43 -16.67 13.75
C SER A 37 -0.94 -16.21 15.11
N LEU A 38 -1.26 -14.93 15.23
CA LEU A 38 -1.79 -14.37 16.48
C LEU A 38 -3.17 -14.94 16.80
N VAL A 39 -4.04 -15.04 15.81
CA VAL A 39 -5.38 -15.63 15.98
C VAL A 39 -5.26 -17.10 16.37
N ALA A 40 -4.37 -17.86 15.73
CA ALA A 40 -4.17 -19.26 16.04
C ALA A 40 -3.66 -19.47 17.48
N ARG A 41 -2.85 -18.51 17.97
CA ARG A 41 -2.24 -18.61 19.29
C ARG A 41 -3.14 -18.09 20.41
N TYR A 42 -3.86 -17.00 20.19
CA TYR A 42 -4.64 -16.33 21.22
C TYR A 42 -6.16 -16.43 21.02
N GLY A 43 -6.60 -16.78 19.83
CA GLY A 43 -8.02 -17.04 19.54
C GLY A 43 -8.94 -15.87 19.91
N ASP A 44 -9.91 -16.15 20.77
CA ASP A 44 -10.94 -15.18 21.15
C ASP A 44 -10.41 -13.99 21.96
N LEU A 45 -9.16 -14.02 22.39
CA LEU A 45 -8.55 -12.90 23.09
C LEU A 45 -8.17 -11.76 22.15
N VAL A 46 -8.16 -12.01 20.83
CA VAL A 46 -7.83 -10.99 19.83
C VAL A 46 -9.08 -10.18 19.54
N THR A 47 -9.10 -8.92 20.01
CA THR A 47 -10.19 -7.99 19.75
C THR A 47 -9.73 -6.89 18.80
N GLY A 48 -10.68 -6.24 18.12
CA GLY A 48 -10.38 -5.17 17.19
C GLY A 48 -9.62 -5.63 15.96
N LEU A 49 -9.78 -6.88 15.54
CA LEU A 49 -9.05 -7.47 14.43
C LEU A 49 -9.29 -6.72 13.13
N ASP A 50 -10.54 -6.33 12.85
CA ASP A 50 -10.90 -5.61 11.63
C ASP A 50 -10.15 -4.29 11.54
N THR A 51 -10.16 -3.52 12.64
CA THR A 51 -9.45 -2.24 12.71
C THR A 51 -7.94 -2.44 12.56
N THR A 52 -7.40 -3.47 13.22
CA THR A 52 -5.97 -3.80 13.13
C THR A 52 -5.58 -4.13 11.70
N LEU A 53 -6.38 -4.93 10.99
CA LEU A 53 -6.13 -5.26 9.59
C LEU A 53 -6.14 -4.01 8.71
N MET A 54 -7.16 -3.17 8.87
CA MET A 54 -7.30 -1.95 8.07
C MET A 54 -6.13 -1.00 8.31
N LEU A 55 -5.79 -0.72 9.57
CA LEU A 55 -4.68 0.17 9.90
C LEU A 55 -3.33 -0.40 9.50
N GLY A 56 -3.09 -1.68 9.72
CA GLY A 56 -1.82 -2.32 9.38
C GLY A 56 -1.57 -2.29 7.87
N ILE A 57 -2.58 -2.61 7.08
CA ILE A 57 -2.46 -2.57 5.62
C ILE A 57 -2.29 -1.13 5.14
N PHE A 58 -3.06 -0.19 5.69
CA PHE A 58 -2.92 1.23 5.35
C PHE A 58 -1.51 1.74 5.64
N LEU A 59 -1.00 1.50 6.84
CA LEU A 59 0.32 2.00 7.24
C LEU A 59 1.45 1.34 6.45
N GLY A 60 1.35 0.05 6.17
CA GLY A 60 2.36 -0.65 5.37
C GLY A 60 2.39 -0.14 3.94
N SER A 61 1.22 0.00 3.33
CA SER A 61 1.11 0.53 1.96
C SER A 61 1.59 1.98 1.89
N LEU A 62 1.27 2.79 2.90
CA LEU A 62 1.75 4.16 3.02
C LEU A 62 3.28 4.20 3.09
N THR A 63 3.88 3.34 3.90
CA THR A 63 5.34 3.26 4.04
C THR A 63 6.00 2.87 2.73
N VAL A 64 5.48 1.86 2.04
CA VAL A 64 6.01 1.43 0.74
C VAL A 64 5.90 2.56 -0.28
N GLY A 65 4.74 3.20 -0.39
CA GLY A 65 4.54 4.30 -1.32
C GLY A 65 5.47 5.48 -1.05
N PHE A 66 5.63 5.82 0.22
CA PHE A 66 6.51 6.91 0.65
C PHE A 66 7.97 6.62 0.29
N LEU A 67 8.46 5.43 0.63
CA LEU A 67 9.84 5.05 0.37
C LEU A 67 10.13 5.00 -1.14
N VAL A 68 9.25 4.41 -1.92
CA VAL A 68 9.44 4.32 -3.36
C VAL A 68 9.45 5.72 -3.98
N ALA A 69 8.55 6.59 -3.54
CA ALA A 69 8.50 7.97 -4.04
C ALA A 69 9.80 8.71 -3.77
N ILE A 70 10.36 8.55 -2.57
CA ILE A 70 11.61 9.19 -2.18
C ILE A 70 12.78 8.66 -3.00
N PHE A 71 12.87 7.35 -3.16
CA PHE A 71 14.00 6.73 -3.87
C PHE A 71 13.93 6.95 -5.38
N ALA A 72 12.73 6.98 -5.96
CA ALA A 72 12.57 7.19 -7.40
C ALA A 72 12.94 8.61 -7.85
N LYS A 73 12.62 9.62 -7.05
CA LYS A 73 12.97 11.03 -7.29
C LYS A 73 12.52 11.57 -8.65
N ASP A 74 11.42 11.07 -9.18
CA ASP A 74 10.96 11.45 -10.52
C ASP A 74 9.60 12.14 -10.54
N LYS A 75 9.12 12.58 -9.38
CA LYS A 75 7.83 13.27 -9.21
C LYS A 75 6.63 12.40 -9.59
N ARG A 76 6.80 11.08 -9.61
CA ARG A 76 5.75 10.13 -9.92
C ARG A 76 5.33 9.30 -8.71
N GLY A 77 5.61 9.82 -7.50
CA GLY A 77 5.31 9.10 -6.27
C GLY A 77 3.87 8.65 -6.14
N LEU A 78 2.91 9.50 -6.56
CA LEU A 78 1.49 9.13 -6.56
C LEU A 78 1.22 7.93 -7.45
N THR A 79 1.82 7.89 -8.65
CA THR A 79 1.66 6.77 -9.58
C THR A 79 2.19 5.47 -8.97
N TYR A 80 3.38 5.50 -8.42
CA TYR A 80 3.97 4.33 -7.74
C TYR A 80 3.10 3.86 -6.58
N GLY A 81 2.64 4.81 -5.77
CA GLY A 81 1.81 4.49 -4.61
C GLY A 81 0.48 3.87 -4.99
N VAL A 82 -0.18 4.40 -6.01
CA VAL A 82 -1.48 3.89 -6.47
C VAL A 82 -1.32 2.48 -7.05
N TYR A 83 -0.33 2.27 -7.94
CA TYR A 83 -0.12 0.94 -8.53
C TYR A 83 0.30 -0.07 -7.47
N GLY A 84 1.17 0.33 -6.54
CA GLY A 84 1.53 -0.53 -5.42
C GLY A 84 0.32 -0.92 -4.59
N GLY A 85 -0.50 0.06 -4.25
CA GLY A 85 -1.74 -0.17 -3.51
C GLY A 85 -2.71 -1.08 -4.23
N LEU A 86 -2.85 -0.90 -5.55
CA LEU A 86 -3.71 -1.76 -6.37
C LEU A 86 -3.21 -3.21 -6.37
N ALA A 87 -1.90 -3.41 -6.49
CA ALA A 87 -1.32 -4.76 -6.41
C ALA A 87 -1.61 -5.39 -5.05
N GLY A 88 -1.44 -4.64 -3.98
CA GLY A 88 -1.78 -5.09 -2.63
C GLY A 88 -3.27 -5.43 -2.51
N MET A 89 -4.14 -4.59 -3.07
CA MET A 89 -5.58 -4.82 -3.06
C MET A 89 -5.95 -6.13 -3.75
N ILE A 90 -5.33 -6.42 -4.89
CA ILE A 90 -5.60 -7.67 -5.62
C ILE A 90 -5.21 -8.88 -4.78
N VAL A 91 -4.02 -8.85 -4.18
CA VAL A 91 -3.55 -9.95 -3.33
C VAL A 91 -4.45 -10.13 -2.10
N ILE A 92 -4.81 -9.04 -1.46
CA ILE A 92 -5.71 -9.07 -0.29
C ILE A 92 -7.06 -9.66 -0.70
N GLY A 93 -7.59 -9.25 -1.85
CA GLY A 93 -8.85 -9.78 -2.36
C GLY A 93 -8.79 -11.29 -2.59
N LEU A 94 -7.68 -11.77 -3.15
CA LEU A 94 -7.50 -13.21 -3.38
C LEU A 94 -7.35 -13.99 -2.07
N MET A 95 -6.68 -13.41 -1.06
CA MET A 95 -6.47 -14.08 0.22
C MET A 95 -7.74 -14.08 1.10
N THR A 96 -8.56 -13.04 1.00
CA THR A 96 -9.67 -12.81 1.93
C THR A 96 -11.02 -12.73 1.25
N TRP A 97 -11.14 -13.24 0.04
CA TRP A 97 -12.37 -13.09 -0.75
C TRP A 97 -13.63 -13.65 -0.07
N LYS A 98 -13.45 -14.64 0.81
CA LYS A 98 -14.57 -15.19 1.59
C LYS A 98 -15.06 -14.26 2.69
N SER A 99 -14.29 -13.23 3.02
CA SER A 99 -14.64 -12.26 4.06
C SER A 99 -15.58 -11.16 3.57
N GLY A 100 -15.91 -11.13 2.28
CA GLY A 100 -16.90 -10.21 1.73
C GLY A 100 -16.52 -8.74 1.89
N LEU A 101 -17.36 -7.98 2.61
CA LEU A 101 -17.17 -6.54 2.78
C LEU A 101 -15.83 -6.21 3.44
N LEU A 102 -15.37 -7.00 4.40
CA LEU A 102 -14.09 -6.76 5.07
C LEU A 102 -12.95 -6.81 4.08
N SER A 103 -12.97 -7.78 3.16
CA SER A 103 -11.97 -7.89 2.10
C SER A 103 -11.90 -6.62 1.25
N ALA A 104 -13.06 -6.09 0.87
CA ALA A 104 -13.13 -4.85 0.09
C ALA A 104 -12.57 -3.67 0.87
N LEU A 105 -12.93 -3.54 2.16
CA LEU A 105 -12.47 -2.43 3.00
C LEU A 105 -10.96 -2.47 3.21
N VAL A 106 -10.40 -3.64 3.51
CA VAL A 106 -8.96 -3.80 3.70
C VAL A 106 -8.20 -3.52 2.41
N GLY A 107 -8.73 -4.00 1.28
CA GLY A 107 -8.16 -3.72 -0.03
C GLY A 107 -8.13 -2.23 -0.35
N LEU A 108 -9.22 -1.52 -0.04
CA LEU A 108 -9.28 -0.06 -0.23
C LEU A 108 -8.25 0.65 0.65
N MET A 109 -7.99 0.15 1.86
CA MET A 109 -6.97 0.72 2.73
C MET A 109 -5.57 0.61 2.10
N ALA A 110 -5.29 -0.47 1.36
CA ALA A 110 -4.02 -0.60 0.64
C ALA A 110 -3.88 0.50 -0.42
N VAL A 111 -4.93 0.78 -1.17
CA VAL A 111 -4.91 1.83 -2.21
C VAL A 111 -4.78 3.21 -1.58
N PHE A 112 -5.56 3.50 -0.55
CA PHE A 112 -5.49 4.79 0.15
C PHE A 112 -4.11 4.99 0.80
N GLY A 113 -3.56 3.95 1.41
CA GLY A 113 -2.22 4.03 2.00
C GLY A 113 -1.17 4.34 0.96
N GLY A 114 -1.19 3.62 -0.16
CA GLY A 114 -0.26 3.86 -1.27
C GLY A 114 -0.40 5.26 -1.84
N PHE A 115 -1.63 5.72 -2.04
CA PHE A 115 -1.90 7.07 -2.52
C PHE A 115 -1.32 8.12 -1.57
N ASN A 116 -1.63 8.00 -0.28
CA ASN A 116 -1.15 8.95 0.72
C ASN A 116 0.38 8.87 0.89
N GLY A 117 0.94 7.68 0.88
CA GLY A 117 2.38 7.49 0.98
C GLY A 117 3.13 8.11 -0.19
N GLY A 118 2.65 7.84 -1.41
CA GLY A 118 3.22 8.44 -2.62
C GLY A 118 3.14 9.95 -2.60
N SER A 119 2.00 10.49 -2.19
CA SER A 119 1.79 11.93 -2.06
C SER A 119 2.73 12.56 -1.04
N LEU A 120 2.86 11.95 0.13
CA LEU A 120 3.75 12.42 1.18
C LEU A 120 5.21 12.37 0.73
N GLY A 121 5.60 11.31 0.00
CA GLY A 121 6.95 11.19 -0.54
C GLY A 121 7.28 12.30 -1.52
N GLU A 122 6.34 12.63 -2.41
CA GLU A 122 6.51 13.75 -3.34
C GLU A 122 6.63 15.08 -2.59
N MET A 123 5.77 15.31 -1.59
CA MET A 123 5.84 16.52 -0.77
C MET A 123 7.18 16.63 -0.06
N PHE A 124 7.66 15.54 0.51
CA PHE A 124 8.96 15.48 1.19
C PHE A 124 10.10 15.87 0.24
N LEU A 125 10.07 15.36 -1.00
CA LEU A 125 11.08 15.69 -2.00
C LEU A 125 11.03 17.17 -2.39
N ARG A 126 9.83 17.73 -2.50
CA ARG A 126 9.68 19.16 -2.83
C ARG A 126 10.27 20.06 -1.74
N THR A 127 10.05 19.71 -0.47
CA THR A 127 10.54 20.51 0.65
C THR A 127 12.05 20.40 0.84
N ARG A 128 12.66 19.31 0.37
CA ARG A 128 14.10 19.08 0.51
C ARG A 128 14.91 19.55 -0.69
N LYS A 129 14.28 20.01 -1.74
CA LYS A 129 15.01 20.45 -2.92
C LYS A 129 15.86 21.68 -2.58
N PRO A 130 17.19 21.61 -2.76
CA PRO A 130 18.01 22.82 -2.67
C PRO A 130 17.63 23.77 -3.81
N LYS A 131 17.63 25.02 -3.50
CA LYS A 131 17.33 26.04 -4.50
C LYS A 131 18.43 26.12 -5.56
#